data_1d4c78164430296dda05ac448e9e0520
#
_entry.id   1d4c78164430296dda05ac448e9e0520
#
_cell.length_a   1.000
_cell.length_b   1.000
_cell.length_c   1.000
_cell.angle_alpha   90.00
_cell.angle_beta   90.00
_cell.angle_gamma   90.00
#
_symmetry.space_group_name_H-M   'P 1'
#
loop_
_entity.id
_entity.type
_entity.pdbx_description
1 polymer ?
#
loop_
_entity_poly.entity_id
_entity_poly.type
_entity_poly.pdbx_seq_one_letter_code
_entity_poly.pdbx_strand_id
1 'polypeptide(L)'
;MKWQLREIDIDGDRPFDRAQESALCEQRWPGQSRCLLVSGGFTRLLHWHDGLLTCRGGDSFPIGNPASLSRLGLWAVQEMLQAVEGITPLTPLSEALFLHVDKHVDRVIDWSKQAQAADYSTLGQIVLAHPQDALAVQLLTRCAGELALLINSLPDSQTDAVDLCGDLAAACLPYLDSGARTS
;
A
#
# COMPACT_ATOMS: atom_id res chain seq x y z
N MET A 1 -8.65 -16.03 8.40
CA MET A 1 -9.10 -14.68 8.06
C MET A 1 -9.56 -14.69 6.61
N LYS A 2 -10.68 -14.09 6.31
CA LYS A 2 -11.26 -14.12 4.95
C LYS A 2 -11.15 -12.73 4.33
N TRP A 3 -10.29 -12.59 3.33
CA TRP A 3 -10.10 -11.37 2.56
C TRP A 3 -11.14 -11.30 1.45
N GLN A 4 -11.77 -10.15 1.25
CA GLN A 4 -12.67 -9.90 0.13
C GLN A 4 -12.31 -8.58 -0.54
N LEU A 5 -11.94 -8.62 -1.81
CA LEU A 5 -11.80 -7.41 -2.61
C LEU A 5 -13.20 -6.86 -2.91
N ARG A 6 -13.41 -5.57 -2.63
CA ARG A 6 -14.68 -4.89 -2.91
C ARG A 6 -14.43 -3.56 -3.59
N GLU A 7 -15.25 -3.27 -4.58
CA GLU A 7 -15.38 -1.91 -5.10
C GLU A 7 -16.19 -1.09 -4.09
N ILE A 8 -15.51 -0.19 -3.41
CA ILE A 8 -16.10 0.74 -2.46
C ILE A 8 -15.62 2.13 -2.89
N ASP A 9 -16.56 3.07 -2.95
CA ASP A 9 -16.28 4.46 -3.36
C ASP A 9 -15.58 5.23 -2.23
N ILE A 10 -14.40 4.72 -1.86
CA ILE A 10 -13.43 5.39 -0.98
C ILE A 10 -12.18 5.63 -1.80
N ASP A 11 -11.84 6.92 -1.95
CA ASP A 11 -10.65 7.33 -2.66
C ASP A 11 -9.39 7.01 -1.81
N GLY A 12 -8.66 5.97 -2.23
CA GLY A 12 -7.40 5.56 -1.60
C GLY A 12 -6.26 6.55 -1.80
N ASP A 13 -6.41 7.52 -2.70
CA ASP A 13 -5.39 8.53 -2.99
C ASP A 13 -5.59 9.83 -2.22
N ARG A 14 -6.62 9.90 -1.37
CA ARG A 14 -6.88 11.01 -0.45
C ARG A 14 -6.57 10.66 1.00
N PRO A 15 -6.14 11.66 1.80
CA PRO A 15 -6.02 11.52 3.24
C PRO A 15 -7.34 11.12 3.89
N PHE A 16 -7.25 10.53 5.07
CA PHE A 16 -8.42 10.16 5.86
C PHE A 16 -9.27 11.40 6.21
N ASP A 17 -10.55 11.36 5.85
CA ASP A 17 -11.58 12.31 6.25
C ASP A 17 -12.63 11.59 7.11
N ARG A 18 -12.57 11.79 8.43
CA ARG A 18 -13.46 11.13 9.39
C ARG A 18 -14.95 11.40 9.10
N ALA A 19 -15.31 12.64 8.75
CA ALA A 19 -16.71 12.99 8.55
C ALA A 19 -17.28 12.31 7.30
N GLN A 20 -16.53 12.38 6.20
CA GLN A 20 -16.93 11.80 4.93
C GLN A 20 -16.97 10.27 5.00
N GLU A 21 -15.95 9.65 5.58
CA GLU A 21 -15.86 8.19 5.65
C GLU A 21 -16.84 7.59 6.68
N SER A 22 -17.14 8.30 7.78
CA SER A 22 -18.21 7.88 8.70
C SER A 22 -19.58 7.95 8.05
N ALA A 23 -19.88 9.02 7.30
CA ALA A 23 -21.15 9.12 6.58
C ALA A 23 -21.33 8.02 5.54
N LEU A 24 -20.24 7.66 4.82
CA LEU A 24 -20.25 6.55 3.88
C LEU A 24 -20.51 5.20 4.59
N CYS A 25 -19.84 4.94 5.70
CA CYS A 25 -20.02 3.71 6.47
C CYS A 25 -21.45 3.59 7.00
N GLU A 26 -22.00 4.67 7.57
CA GLU A 26 -23.39 4.69 8.06
C GLU A 26 -24.41 4.41 6.95
N GLN A 27 -24.21 5.02 5.78
CA GLN A 27 -25.08 4.82 4.62
C GLN A 27 -25.01 3.39 4.09
N ARG A 28 -23.81 2.81 4.05
CA ARG A 28 -23.57 1.53 3.37
C ARG A 28 -23.80 0.33 4.28
N TRP A 29 -23.55 0.46 5.58
CA TRP A 29 -23.63 -0.62 6.57
C TRP A 29 -24.37 -0.21 7.85
N PRO A 30 -25.62 0.27 7.74
CA PRO A 30 -26.38 0.67 8.92
C PRO A 30 -26.53 -0.48 9.91
N GLY A 31 -26.12 -0.28 11.16
CA GLY A 31 -26.23 -1.27 12.23
C GLY A 31 -25.32 -2.51 12.05
N GLN A 32 -24.36 -2.48 11.14
CA GLN A 32 -23.40 -3.58 10.91
C GLN A 32 -21.99 -3.16 11.29
N SER A 33 -21.22 -4.10 11.84
CA SER A 33 -19.78 -3.90 12.03
C SER A 33 -19.02 -4.32 10.77
N ARG A 34 -18.04 -3.51 10.35
CA ARG A 34 -17.21 -3.76 9.18
C ARG A 34 -15.78 -3.32 9.40
N CYS A 35 -14.87 -4.10 8.83
CA CYS A 35 -13.47 -3.76 8.75
C CYS A 35 -13.09 -3.58 7.27
N LEU A 36 -12.49 -2.44 6.94
CA LEU A 36 -12.14 -2.06 5.58
C LEU A 36 -10.69 -1.59 5.53
N LEU A 37 -9.89 -2.25 4.70
CA LEU A 37 -8.53 -1.84 4.38
C LEU A 37 -8.53 -1.10 3.04
N VAL A 38 -8.29 0.19 3.09
CA VAL A 38 -8.08 1.04 1.92
C VAL A 38 -6.58 1.14 1.66
N SER A 39 -6.12 0.79 0.47
CA SER A 39 -4.69 0.84 0.13
C SER A 39 -4.47 1.42 -1.27
N GLY A 40 -3.83 2.57 -1.31
CA GLY A 40 -3.53 3.38 -2.49
C GLY A 40 -2.42 4.37 -2.16
N GLY A 41 -2.59 5.63 -2.53
CA GLY A 41 -1.70 6.73 -2.12
C GLY A 41 -1.66 6.93 -0.60
N PHE A 42 -2.79 6.68 0.08
CA PHE A 42 -2.91 6.64 1.54
C PHE A 42 -3.50 5.30 1.97
N THR A 43 -2.75 4.57 2.79
CA THR A 43 -3.18 3.27 3.31
C THR A 43 -3.68 3.40 4.73
N ARG A 44 -4.90 2.92 4.96
CA ARG A 44 -5.56 2.97 6.26
C ARG A 44 -6.51 1.81 6.48
N LEU A 45 -6.61 1.39 7.72
CA LEU A 45 -7.57 0.40 8.19
C LEU A 45 -8.71 1.13 8.91
N LEU A 46 -9.90 1.02 8.36
CA LEU A 46 -11.13 1.55 8.92
C LEU A 46 -11.87 0.44 9.63
N HIS A 47 -12.29 0.67 10.86
CA HIS A 47 -13.17 -0.20 11.59
C HIS A 47 -14.43 0.55 11.99
N TRP A 48 -15.54 0.18 11.38
CA TRP A 48 -16.88 0.67 11.65
C TRP A 48 -17.59 -0.28 12.62
N HIS A 49 -17.98 0.22 13.80
CA HIS A 49 -18.63 -0.57 14.84
C HIS A 49 -19.52 0.33 15.68
N ASP A 50 -20.79 -0.06 15.85
CA ASP A 50 -21.79 0.65 16.68
C ASP A 50 -21.89 2.15 16.37
N GLY A 51 -21.86 2.52 15.10
CA GLY A 51 -21.93 3.92 14.67
C GLY A 51 -20.64 4.73 14.90
N LEU A 52 -19.55 4.07 15.26
CA LEU A 52 -18.25 4.69 15.47
C LEU A 52 -17.24 4.22 14.43
N LEU A 53 -16.53 5.17 13.82
CA LEU A 53 -15.43 4.90 12.92
C LEU A 53 -14.09 5.07 13.64
N THR A 54 -13.28 4.03 13.68
CA THR A 54 -11.87 4.10 14.06
C THR A 54 -10.98 3.94 12.83
N CYS A 55 -9.85 4.64 12.81
CA CYS A 55 -8.88 4.60 11.72
C CYS A 55 -7.49 4.31 12.28
N ARG A 56 -6.73 3.44 11.58
CA ARG A 56 -5.31 3.17 11.83
C ARG A 56 -4.53 3.32 10.52
N GLY A 57 -3.38 3.94 10.57
CA GLY A 57 -2.62 4.35 9.38
C GLY A 57 -3.20 5.62 8.76
N GLY A 58 -2.86 5.88 7.51
CA GLY A 58 -3.31 7.08 6.77
C GLY A 58 -2.49 8.33 7.06
N ASP A 59 -1.42 8.21 7.85
CA ASP A 59 -0.50 9.32 8.15
C ASP A 59 0.37 9.67 6.93
N SER A 60 1.08 10.80 7.04
CA SER A 60 1.87 11.31 5.93
C SER A 60 3.16 10.53 5.71
N PHE A 61 3.48 10.30 4.44
CA PHE A 61 4.80 9.85 3.98
C PHE A 61 5.89 10.90 4.34
N PRO A 62 7.13 10.51 4.67
CA PRO A 62 7.68 9.15 4.63
C PRO A 62 7.58 8.36 5.94
N ILE A 63 7.20 8.97 7.05
CA ILE A 63 7.22 8.34 8.39
C ILE A 63 6.01 7.44 8.59
N GLY A 64 4.82 7.93 8.26
CA GLY A 64 3.57 7.19 8.31
C GLY A 64 3.25 6.49 6.99
N ASN A 65 1.97 6.22 6.76
CA ASN A 65 1.44 5.66 5.52
C ASN A 65 2.04 4.29 5.15
N PRO A 66 1.91 3.26 6.02
CA PRO A 66 2.42 1.92 5.74
C PRO A 66 1.77 1.34 4.48
N ALA A 67 2.49 0.52 3.73
CA ALA A 67 2.00 -0.16 2.54
C ALA A 67 1.21 0.75 1.57
N SER A 68 1.69 1.96 1.34
CA SER A 68 1.14 2.90 0.36
C SER A 68 1.93 2.88 -0.95
N LEU A 69 1.35 3.45 -2.01
CA LEU A 69 2.06 3.60 -3.30
C LEU A 69 3.35 4.40 -3.14
N SER A 70 3.37 5.46 -2.32
CA SER A 70 4.58 6.23 -2.05
C SER A 70 5.64 5.42 -1.29
N ARG A 71 5.22 4.59 -0.34
CA ARG A 71 6.12 3.66 0.36
C ARG A 71 6.67 2.60 -0.59
N LEU A 72 5.83 2.01 -1.42
CA LEU A 72 6.21 1.05 -2.44
C LEU A 72 7.24 1.66 -3.41
N GLY A 73 7.01 2.88 -3.88
CA GLY A 73 7.93 3.61 -4.76
C GLY A 73 9.27 3.95 -4.10
N LEU A 74 9.27 4.29 -2.81
CA LEU A 74 10.51 4.50 -2.06
C LEU A 74 11.36 3.22 -2.01
N TRP A 75 10.75 2.08 -1.67
CA TRP A 75 11.47 0.80 -1.70
C TRP A 75 11.95 0.45 -3.10
N ALA A 76 11.12 0.71 -4.13
CA ALA A 76 11.47 0.45 -5.52
C ALA A 76 12.73 1.22 -5.96
N VAL A 77 12.86 2.49 -5.57
CA VAL A 77 14.08 3.29 -5.85
C VAL A 77 15.29 2.73 -5.13
N GLN A 78 15.15 2.32 -3.87
CA GLN A 78 16.24 1.75 -3.09
C GLN A 78 16.76 0.46 -3.73
N GLU A 79 15.87 -0.46 -4.11
CA GLU A 79 16.22 -1.72 -4.77
C GLU A 79 16.76 -1.49 -6.19
N MET A 80 16.18 -0.55 -6.94
CA MET A 80 16.67 -0.14 -8.26
C MET A 80 18.13 0.33 -8.18
N LEU A 81 18.48 1.19 -7.22
CA LEU A 81 19.85 1.66 -7.05
C LEU A 81 20.82 0.51 -6.79
N GLN A 82 20.46 -0.44 -5.92
CA GLN A 82 21.28 -1.63 -5.68
C GLN A 82 21.48 -2.46 -6.95
N ALA A 83 20.45 -2.59 -7.78
CA ALA A 83 20.55 -3.31 -9.05
C ALA A 83 21.45 -2.59 -10.06
N VAL A 84 21.34 -1.26 -10.17
CA VAL A 84 22.17 -0.45 -11.08
C VAL A 84 23.64 -0.46 -10.64
N GLU A 85 23.90 -0.49 -9.33
CA GLU A 85 25.25 -0.60 -8.76
C GLU A 85 25.82 -2.03 -8.81
N GLY A 86 25.06 -3.01 -9.31
CA GLY A 86 25.48 -4.40 -9.45
C GLY A 86 25.48 -5.20 -8.13
N ILE A 87 24.83 -4.72 -7.08
CA ILE A 87 24.69 -5.40 -5.80
C ILE A 87 23.63 -6.52 -5.90
N THR A 88 22.54 -6.24 -6.61
CA THR A 88 21.46 -7.18 -6.89
C THR A 88 21.28 -7.35 -8.41
N PRO A 89 20.61 -8.44 -8.88
CA PRO A 89 20.35 -8.62 -10.30
C PRO A 89 19.49 -7.50 -10.90
N LEU A 90 19.85 -7.03 -12.08
CA LEU A 90 19.01 -6.15 -12.90
C LEU A 90 17.76 -6.92 -13.36
N THR A 91 16.61 -6.24 -13.30
CA THR A 91 15.33 -6.75 -13.79
C THR A 91 14.67 -5.73 -14.74
N PRO A 92 13.71 -6.14 -15.59
CA PRO A 92 12.96 -5.20 -16.42
C PRO A 92 12.33 -4.07 -15.61
N LEU A 93 11.83 -4.35 -14.40
CA LEU A 93 11.29 -3.33 -13.51
C LEU A 93 12.37 -2.34 -13.05
N SER A 94 13.54 -2.82 -12.59
CA SER A 94 14.62 -1.92 -12.15
C SER A 94 15.11 -1.03 -13.29
N GLU A 95 15.18 -1.54 -14.52
CA GLU A 95 15.48 -0.74 -15.71
C GLU A 95 14.41 0.32 -15.98
N ALA A 96 13.12 -0.04 -15.93
CA ALA A 96 12.01 0.89 -16.14
C ALA A 96 12.01 2.02 -15.10
N LEU A 97 12.25 1.70 -13.82
CA LEU A 97 12.37 2.69 -12.75
C LEU A 97 13.55 3.62 -12.98
N PHE A 98 14.73 3.09 -13.35
CA PHE A 98 15.92 3.89 -13.63
C PHE A 98 15.74 4.82 -14.81
N LEU A 99 15.06 4.34 -15.87
CA LEU A 99 14.67 5.15 -17.02
C LEU A 99 13.74 6.31 -16.64
N HIS A 100 12.85 6.09 -15.71
CA HIS A 100 11.89 7.09 -15.25
C HIS A 100 12.57 8.21 -14.43
N VAL A 101 13.58 7.87 -13.63
CA VAL A 101 14.27 8.79 -12.71
C VAL A 101 15.55 9.41 -13.33
N ASP A 102 15.74 9.37 -14.67
CA ASP A 102 16.78 10.11 -15.41
C ASP A 102 18.11 9.37 -15.70
N LYS A 103 18.19 8.05 -15.58
CA LYS A 103 19.30 7.19 -16.09
C LYS A 103 20.72 7.47 -15.53
N HIS A 104 20.85 8.27 -14.49
CA HIS A 104 22.12 8.57 -13.86
C HIS A 104 22.01 8.51 -12.34
N VAL A 105 22.87 7.73 -11.68
CA VAL A 105 22.83 7.54 -10.22
C VAL A 105 22.87 8.87 -9.48
N ASP A 106 23.77 9.77 -9.83
CA ASP A 106 23.88 11.10 -9.20
C ASP A 106 22.58 11.89 -9.31
N ARG A 107 21.87 11.78 -10.44
CA ARG A 107 20.60 12.46 -10.65
C ARG A 107 19.46 11.83 -9.87
N VAL A 108 19.48 10.52 -9.64
CA VAL A 108 18.54 9.86 -8.74
C VAL A 108 18.67 10.40 -7.31
N ILE A 109 19.91 10.59 -6.86
CA ILE A 109 20.18 11.18 -5.54
C ILE A 109 19.68 12.63 -5.46
N ASP A 110 19.94 13.43 -6.50
CA ASP A 110 19.45 14.82 -6.53
C ASP A 110 17.93 14.90 -6.65
N TRP A 111 17.32 14.04 -7.45
CA TRP A 111 15.85 13.90 -7.52
C TRP A 111 15.26 13.57 -6.15
N SER A 112 15.83 12.62 -5.42
CA SER A 112 15.31 12.17 -4.11
C SER A 112 15.28 13.28 -3.04
N LYS A 113 16.14 14.30 -3.16
CA LYS A 113 16.17 15.47 -2.25
C LYS A 113 14.95 16.38 -2.42
N GLN A 114 14.28 16.33 -3.58
CA GLN A 114 13.17 17.21 -3.94
C GLN A 114 11.85 16.42 -4.10
N ALA A 115 11.94 15.11 -4.27
CA ALA A 115 10.80 14.24 -4.53
C ALA A 115 9.79 14.26 -3.37
N GLN A 116 8.53 14.39 -3.74
CA GLN A 116 7.37 14.39 -2.84
C GLN A 116 6.68 13.01 -2.84
N ALA A 117 5.72 12.80 -1.96
CA ALA A 117 4.95 11.56 -1.90
C ALA A 117 4.34 11.16 -3.26
N ALA A 118 3.86 12.12 -4.04
CA ALA A 118 3.29 11.89 -5.37
C ALA A 118 4.32 11.32 -6.36
N ASP A 119 5.57 11.80 -6.31
CA ASP A 119 6.64 11.31 -7.19
C ASP A 119 6.95 9.84 -6.89
N TYR A 120 7.05 9.49 -5.60
CA TYR A 120 7.20 8.11 -5.17
C TYR A 120 5.97 7.26 -5.51
N SER A 121 4.75 7.80 -5.40
CA SER A 121 3.53 7.08 -5.78
C SER A 121 3.55 6.72 -7.27
N THR A 122 4.06 7.59 -8.13
CA THR A 122 4.25 7.29 -9.56
C THR A 122 5.17 6.08 -9.77
N LEU A 123 6.26 5.99 -9.00
CA LEU A 123 7.14 4.81 -9.05
C LEU A 123 6.44 3.55 -8.52
N GLY A 124 5.59 3.69 -7.50
CA GLY A 124 4.74 2.61 -7.03
C GLY A 124 3.80 2.08 -8.12
N GLN A 125 3.23 2.96 -8.95
CA GLN A 125 2.42 2.56 -10.11
C GLN A 125 3.23 1.79 -11.15
N ILE A 126 4.50 2.16 -11.37
CA ILE A 126 5.39 1.40 -12.27
C ILE A 126 5.60 -0.02 -11.73
N VAL A 127 5.75 -0.21 -10.42
CA VAL A 127 5.81 -1.55 -9.82
C VAL A 127 4.55 -2.36 -10.12
N LEU A 128 3.36 -1.76 -9.95
CA LEU A 128 2.08 -2.42 -10.24
C LEU A 128 1.92 -2.80 -11.72
N ALA A 129 2.55 -2.07 -12.63
CA ALA A 129 2.54 -2.36 -14.06
C ALA A 129 3.45 -3.56 -14.45
N HIS A 130 4.29 -4.06 -13.52
CA HIS A 130 5.21 -5.17 -13.76
C HIS A 130 4.98 -6.37 -12.81
N PRO A 131 3.74 -6.89 -12.67
CA PRO A 131 3.37 -7.81 -11.59
C PRO A 131 4.10 -9.15 -11.63
N GLN A 132 4.72 -9.52 -12.76
CA GLN A 132 5.46 -10.77 -12.93
C GLN A 132 6.97 -10.61 -12.73
N ASP A 133 7.47 -9.39 -12.55
CA ASP A 133 8.87 -9.12 -12.29
C ASP A 133 9.28 -9.61 -10.90
N ALA A 134 10.46 -10.22 -10.77
CA ALA A 134 10.93 -10.76 -9.49
C ALA A 134 11.06 -9.68 -8.41
N LEU A 135 11.49 -8.47 -8.79
CA LEU A 135 11.55 -7.34 -7.88
C LEU A 135 10.15 -6.87 -7.46
N ALA A 136 9.18 -6.82 -8.39
CA ALA A 136 7.81 -6.47 -8.06
C ALA A 136 7.19 -7.46 -7.07
N VAL A 137 7.38 -8.77 -7.29
CA VAL A 137 6.92 -9.82 -6.37
C VAL A 137 7.50 -9.63 -4.98
N GLN A 138 8.81 -9.35 -4.86
CA GLN A 138 9.47 -9.07 -3.59
C GLN A 138 8.85 -7.85 -2.88
N LEU A 139 8.68 -6.76 -3.60
CA LEU A 139 8.13 -5.49 -3.08
C LEU A 139 6.67 -5.63 -2.65
N LEU A 140 5.84 -6.30 -3.45
CA LEU A 140 4.43 -6.56 -3.14
C LEU A 140 4.28 -7.52 -1.96
N THR A 141 5.15 -8.52 -1.83
CA THR A 141 5.19 -9.39 -0.64
C THR A 141 5.51 -8.61 0.63
N ARG A 142 6.48 -7.69 0.57
CA ARG A 142 6.80 -6.78 1.69
C ARG A 142 5.62 -5.88 2.04
N CYS A 143 4.96 -5.33 1.02
CA CYS A 143 3.77 -4.50 1.17
C CYS A 143 2.63 -5.27 1.84
N ALA A 144 2.36 -6.50 1.39
CA ALA A 144 1.36 -7.38 2.00
C ALA A 144 1.64 -7.67 3.48
N GLY A 145 2.93 -7.82 3.85
CA GLY A 145 3.34 -7.96 5.25
C GLY A 145 2.95 -6.74 6.10
N GLU A 146 3.16 -5.52 5.62
CA GLU A 146 2.72 -4.30 6.33
C GLU A 146 1.18 -4.20 6.42
N LEU A 147 0.45 -4.58 5.36
CA LEU A 147 -1.01 -4.64 5.39
C LEU A 147 -1.51 -5.66 6.44
N ALA A 148 -0.88 -6.83 6.50
CA ALA A 148 -1.21 -7.85 7.49
C ALA A 148 -0.98 -7.35 8.94
N LEU A 149 0.10 -6.58 9.19
CA LEU A 149 0.32 -5.96 10.49
C LEU A 149 -0.77 -4.97 10.89
N LEU A 150 -1.25 -4.15 9.95
CA LEU A 150 -2.38 -3.25 10.20
C LEU A 150 -3.63 -4.02 10.62
N ILE A 151 -3.96 -5.08 9.90
CA ILE A 151 -5.16 -5.89 10.18
C ILE A 151 -5.02 -6.62 11.50
N ASN A 152 -3.88 -7.27 11.76
CA ASN A 152 -3.61 -7.99 13.01
C ASN A 152 -3.57 -7.05 14.24
N SER A 153 -3.57 -5.74 14.02
CA SER A 153 -3.72 -4.76 15.10
C SER A 153 -5.14 -4.68 15.68
N LEU A 154 -6.14 -5.27 14.98
CA LEU A 154 -7.51 -5.39 15.50
C LEU A 154 -7.66 -6.64 16.38
N PRO A 155 -8.57 -6.63 17.37
CA PRO A 155 -8.94 -7.83 18.12
C PRO A 155 -9.50 -8.94 17.20
N ASP A 156 -9.20 -10.20 17.49
CA ASP A 156 -9.63 -11.36 16.70
C ASP A 156 -11.14 -11.41 16.48
N SER A 157 -11.93 -11.01 17.47
CA SER A 157 -13.41 -10.94 17.38
C SER A 157 -13.93 -9.90 16.37
N GLN A 158 -13.07 -9.05 15.84
CA GLN A 158 -13.43 -7.97 14.92
C GLN A 158 -12.87 -8.20 13.49
N THR A 159 -12.16 -9.30 13.26
CA THR A 159 -11.43 -9.57 12.03
C THR A 159 -11.91 -10.76 11.22
N ASP A 160 -13.15 -11.24 11.45
CA ASP A 160 -13.70 -12.40 10.73
C ASP A 160 -13.75 -12.20 9.20
N ALA A 161 -13.93 -10.95 8.75
CA ALA A 161 -13.84 -10.57 7.35
C ALA A 161 -13.30 -9.14 7.23
N VAL A 162 -12.31 -8.94 6.37
CA VAL A 162 -11.77 -7.63 6.01
C VAL A 162 -12.06 -7.38 4.54
N ASP A 163 -12.78 -6.32 4.26
CA ASP A 163 -12.99 -5.82 2.91
C ASP A 163 -11.73 -5.05 2.46
N LEU A 164 -11.22 -5.37 1.27
CA LEU A 164 -10.05 -4.71 0.67
C LEU A 164 -10.52 -3.73 -0.41
N CYS A 165 -9.93 -2.55 -0.44
CA CYS A 165 -10.23 -1.50 -1.42
C CYS A 165 -8.94 -0.86 -1.95
N GLY A 166 -8.89 -0.59 -3.25
CA GLY A 166 -7.79 0.07 -3.94
C GLY A 166 -6.86 -0.88 -4.70
N ASP A 167 -6.17 -0.32 -5.70
CA ASP A 167 -5.34 -1.09 -6.64
C ASP A 167 -4.17 -1.79 -5.96
N LEU A 168 -3.55 -1.14 -4.98
CA LEU A 168 -2.46 -1.73 -4.22
C LEU A 168 -2.94 -2.88 -3.34
N ALA A 169 -4.12 -2.77 -2.72
CA ALA A 169 -4.72 -3.87 -1.96
C ALA A 169 -4.99 -5.08 -2.88
N ALA A 170 -5.52 -4.83 -4.08
CA ALA A 170 -5.76 -5.87 -5.09
C ALA A 170 -4.45 -6.55 -5.51
N ALA A 171 -3.39 -5.79 -5.76
CA ALA A 171 -2.08 -6.32 -6.13
C ALA A 171 -1.42 -7.12 -5.00
N CYS A 172 -1.65 -6.75 -3.74
CA CYS A 172 -1.12 -7.45 -2.58
C CYS A 172 -1.91 -8.70 -2.19
N LEU A 173 -3.15 -8.86 -2.65
CA LEU A 173 -4.04 -9.97 -2.27
C LEU A 173 -3.41 -11.37 -2.39
N PRO A 174 -2.66 -11.72 -3.47
CA PRO A 174 -2.03 -13.02 -3.60
C PRO A 174 -0.97 -13.33 -2.52
N TYR A 175 -0.44 -12.28 -1.87
CA TYR A 175 0.66 -12.38 -0.92
C TYR A 175 0.21 -12.27 0.55
N LEU A 176 -1.05 -11.88 0.82
CA LEU A 176 -1.56 -11.70 2.17
C LEU A 176 -1.59 -13.01 2.99
N ASP A 177 -1.93 -14.12 2.37
CA ASP A 177 -2.01 -15.42 3.05
C ASP A 177 -0.63 -16.03 3.34
N SER A 178 0.41 -15.63 2.60
CA SER A 178 1.78 -16.10 2.82
C SER A 178 2.45 -15.44 4.03
N GLY A 179 2.07 -14.22 4.37
CA GLY A 179 2.58 -13.47 5.53
C GLY A 179 1.99 -13.90 6.89
N ALA A 180 0.83 -14.54 6.88
CA ALA A 180 0.16 -15.00 8.10
C ALA A 180 0.76 -16.28 8.73
N ARG A 181 1.74 -16.90 8.08
CA ARG A 181 2.33 -18.19 8.53
C ARG A 181 3.71 -18.08 9.19
N THR A 182 4.22 -16.88 9.41
CA THR A 182 5.54 -16.67 10.03
C THR A 182 5.43 -15.84 11.32
N SER A 183 4.70 -16.38 12.30
CA SER A 183 4.71 -15.88 13.68
C SER A 183 4.77 -17.06 14.63
#